data_bda92fe7a8f89510f70f08da98a7ca0b
#
_entry.id   bda92fe7a8f89510f70f08da98a7ca0b
#
_cell.length_a   1.000
_cell.length_b   1.000
_cell.length_c   1.000
_cell.angle_alpha   90.00
_cell.angle_beta   90.00
_cell.angle_gamma   90.00
#
_symmetry.space_group_name_H-M   'P 1'
#
loop_
_entity.id
_entity.type
_entity.pdbx_description
1 polymer ?
#
loop_
_entity_poly.entity_id
_entity_poly.type
_entity_poly.pdbx_seq_one_letter_code
_entity_poly.pdbx_strand_id
1 'polypeptide(L)'
;MLESIIWIIIAIICVLIGLSGLTLVRDNEVGIVTKKMFGAKLPDGQIIATKGEVGVQASTLMPGLYWYMPFVWSVSKTDVVSISPRKIGIVESIDGKPIKSGRLVGDEVESNTFQDANLFLNNGGCKGIQINVIKPGTYRINTKIFTVRIGESIVVNPEQLGMVTALDGKPLPSNRVIAPTPSGGNHQYFQDGQAFINNNGYRGTQLETLQAGEYYINPLLFNVKLSSLAEVPAGYVAVIVSSVGEDLEIERPTSPTITATPNLNQPTITLKETVLITNKCERGILSEPVAPGRYNLNTVAYRVALVPTSAVTIKWSTEEEQGDTKVVGSAPYNGTTDKAEEFYKYSQLRATSKDGFQLDVDVKLIIRIPPENAPFVISRFGTVNNLIEQVVHPLIDSSFRNEAGTRGAMEFIHSRSLLQETALTKAREEFSKYHVEVQGLLIAYIKVDQALLDTQTKKQIAVQQQEQYEQEAHAQESRIAVAEKTARANKQQDIIAAKLSIDIAEDTAKAVIKEAEGVRESTKISRRCSILRKD
;
A
#
# COMPACT_ATOMS: atom_id res chain seq x y z
N MET A 1 -76.56 22.02 70.15
CA MET A 1 -75.10 21.87 70.27
C MET A 1 -74.53 20.70 69.44
N LEU A 2 -75.06 19.53 69.56
CA LEU A 2 -74.52 18.37 68.78
C LEU A 2 -74.66 18.51 67.28
N GLU A 3 -75.82 18.98 66.81
CA GLU A 3 -76.04 19.22 65.37
C GLU A 3 -75.11 20.31 64.79
N SER A 4 -74.86 21.40 65.51
CA SER A 4 -73.96 22.46 65.11
C SER A 4 -72.53 21.99 64.99
N ILE A 5 -72.10 21.08 65.85
CA ILE A 5 -70.76 20.48 65.84
C ILE A 5 -70.61 19.54 64.60
N ILE A 6 -71.63 18.78 64.24
CA ILE A 6 -71.66 17.90 63.11
C ILE A 6 -71.52 18.73 61.79
N TRP A 7 -72.28 19.83 61.65
CA TRP A 7 -72.16 20.72 60.47
C TRP A 7 -70.78 21.40 60.38
N ILE A 8 -70.18 21.77 61.51
CA ILE A 8 -68.79 22.32 61.50
C ILE A 8 -67.78 21.28 61.05
N ILE A 9 -67.92 20.04 61.54
CA ILE A 9 -67.01 18.95 61.11
C ILE A 9 -67.19 18.64 59.64
N ILE A 10 -68.42 18.60 59.12
CA ILE A 10 -68.74 18.41 57.72
C ILE A 10 -68.13 19.56 56.88
N ALA A 11 -68.30 20.81 57.33
CA ALA A 11 -67.72 21.98 56.66
C ALA A 11 -66.19 21.91 56.63
N ILE A 12 -65.53 21.53 57.73
CA ILE A 12 -64.08 21.35 57.81
C ILE A 12 -63.64 20.24 56.84
N ILE A 13 -64.33 19.11 56.83
CA ILE A 13 -64.06 18.00 55.92
C ILE A 13 -64.21 18.43 54.44
N CYS A 14 -65.28 19.17 54.13
CA CYS A 14 -65.47 19.70 52.76
C CYS A 14 -64.34 20.67 52.37
N VAL A 15 -63.91 21.53 53.28
CA VAL A 15 -62.78 22.45 53.01
C VAL A 15 -61.47 21.67 52.85
N LEU A 16 -61.22 20.67 53.69
CA LEU A 16 -60.02 19.81 53.55
C LEU A 16 -60.03 19.01 52.25
N ILE A 17 -61.18 18.46 51.85
CA ILE A 17 -61.35 17.80 50.57
C ILE A 17 -61.15 18.81 49.42
N GLY A 18 -61.74 20.02 49.52
CA GLY A 18 -61.54 21.05 48.52
C GLY A 18 -60.07 21.48 48.36
N LEU A 19 -59.36 21.65 49.46
CA LEU A 19 -57.94 21.98 49.46
C LEU A 19 -57.06 20.84 48.97
N SER A 20 -57.43 19.59 49.18
CA SER A 20 -56.68 18.43 48.71
C SER A 20 -56.68 18.29 47.19
N GLY A 21 -57.61 18.93 46.47
CA GLY A 21 -57.64 19.00 45.00
C GLY A 21 -56.72 20.05 44.41
N LEU A 22 -56.11 20.90 45.22
CA LEU A 22 -55.24 21.95 44.72
C LEU A 22 -53.84 21.40 44.41
N THR A 23 -53.39 21.58 43.17
CA THR A 23 -52.09 21.11 42.68
C THR A 23 -51.34 22.25 42.02
N LEU A 24 -50.18 22.61 42.57
CA LEU A 24 -49.23 23.56 41.98
C LEU A 24 -48.22 22.78 41.14
N VAL A 25 -48.13 23.09 39.83
CA VAL A 25 -47.10 22.57 38.90
C VAL A 25 -46.05 23.66 38.77
N ARG A 26 -44.80 23.34 39.11
CA ARG A 26 -43.64 24.25 39.02
C ARG A 26 -43.09 24.37 37.61
N ASP A 27 -42.23 25.32 37.34
CA ASP A 27 -41.63 25.56 36.03
C ASP A 27 -40.79 24.41 35.51
N ASN A 28 -40.19 23.61 36.43
CA ASN A 28 -39.38 22.43 36.10
C ASN A 28 -40.18 21.12 36.13
N GLU A 29 -41.51 21.18 36.30
CA GLU A 29 -42.39 20.03 36.39
C GLU A 29 -43.41 19.97 35.24
N VAL A 30 -43.90 18.79 34.99
CA VAL A 30 -45.03 18.49 34.09
C VAL A 30 -46.10 17.78 34.90
N GLY A 31 -47.32 18.33 34.89
CA GLY A 31 -48.44 17.67 35.52
C GLY A 31 -49.12 16.67 34.56
N ILE A 32 -49.27 15.44 34.99
CA ILE A 32 -49.97 14.37 34.24
C ILE A 32 -51.27 14.04 34.97
N VAL A 33 -52.40 14.23 34.30
CA VAL A 33 -53.72 14.04 34.83
C VAL A 33 -54.17 12.61 34.58
N THR A 34 -54.73 11.97 35.60
CA THR A 34 -55.36 10.65 35.48
C THR A 34 -56.78 10.77 35.97
N LYS A 35 -57.76 10.45 35.15
CA LYS A 35 -59.18 10.37 35.48
C LYS A 35 -59.51 8.95 36.04
N LYS A 36 -60.03 8.89 37.26
CA LYS A 36 -60.31 7.63 37.96
C LYS A 36 -61.76 7.19 37.80
N MET A 37 -62.70 8.10 37.72
CA MET A 37 -64.15 7.83 37.74
C MET A 37 -64.90 8.79 36.80
N PHE A 38 -66.15 8.45 36.48
CA PHE A 38 -67.10 9.26 35.70
C PHE A 38 -66.64 9.62 34.28
N GLY A 39 -66.27 8.62 33.51
CA GLY A 39 -65.95 8.76 32.07
C GLY A 39 -66.27 7.50 31.27
N ALA A 40 -66.20 7.63 29.95
CA ALA A 40 -66.24 6.48 29.07
C ALA A 40 -65.05 5.56 29.30
N LYS A 41 -65.19 4.26 29.06
CA LYS A 41 -64.05 3.33 29.06
C LYS A 41 -63.15 3.64 27.89
N LEU A 42 -61.85 3.41 28.03
CA LEU A 42 -60.91 3.44 26.93
C LEU A 42 -61.33 2.38 25.89
N PRO A 43 -61.21 2.69 24.59
CA PRO A 43 -61.35 1.70 23.53
C PRO A 43 -60.32 0.56 23.69
N ASP A 44 -60.70 -0.62 23.20
CA ASP A 44 -59.82 -1.79 23.29
C ASP A 44 -58.50 -1.51 22.56
N GLY A 45 -57.37 -1.81 23.21
CA GLY A 45 -56.03 -1.60 22.70
C GLY A 45 -55.42 -0.20 22.95
N GLN A 46 -56.21 0.76 23.51
CA GLN A 46 -55.69 2.06 23.94
C GLN A 46 -55.41 2.07 25.40
N ILE A 47 -54.35 2.75 25.79
CA ILE A 47 -53.89 2.89 27.18
C ILE A 47 -54.07 4.34 27.65
N ILE A 48 -54.01 5.28 26.75
CA ILE A 48 -54.00 6.73 27.01
C ILE A 48 -55.32 7.34 26.50
N ALA A 49 -55.95 8.11 27.36
CA ALA A 49 -57.20 8.81 27.07
C ALA A 49 -56.93 10.13 26.29
N THR A 50 -57.61 10.30 25.19
CA THR A 50 -57.49 11.50 24.32
C THR A 50 -58.71 12.40 24.35
N LYS A 51 -59.89 11.82 24.73
CA LYS A 51 -61.18 12.51 24.73
C LYS A 51 -61.84 12.61 26.11
N GLY A 52 -61.03 12.48 27.18
CA GLY A 52 -61.54 12.53 28.55
C GLY A 52 -62.12 11.22 29.10
N GLU A 53 -61.80 10.09 28.50
CA GLU A 53 -62.08 8.73 29.02
C GLU A 53 -61.40 8.53 30.39
N VAL A 54 -61.80 7.49 31.08
CA VAL A 54 -61.16 7.03 32.34
C VAL A 54 -59.77 6.52 32.01
N GLY A 55 -58.75 7.03 32.69
CA GLY A 55 -57.34 6.64 32.48
C GLY A 55 -56.39 7.85 32.49
N VAL A 56 -55.13 7.60 32.15
CA VAL A 56 -54.12 8.65 31.99
C VAL A 56 -54.47 9.49 30.79
N GLN A 57 -54.55 10.81 30.97
CA GLN A 57 -54.87 11.77 29.89
C GLN A 57 -53.62 12.04 29.06
N ALA A 58 -53.77 12.17 27.76
CA ALA A 58 -52.68 12.51 26.87
C ALA A 58 -52.14 13.94 27.10
N SER A 59 -53.05 14.86 27.38
CA SER A 59 -52.67 16.25 27.69
C SER A 59 -51.91 16.40 28.97
N THR A 60 -50.94 17.30 28.95
CA THR A 60 -50.11 17.67 30.12
C THR A 60 -50.52 19.03 30.67
N LEU A 61 -50.33 19.23 31.99
CA LEU A 61 -50.51 20.55 32.63
C LEU A 61 -49.20 21.33 32.54
N MET A 62 -49.33 22.58 32.11
CA MET A 62 -48.26 23.57 32.11
C MET A 62 -48.04 24.10 33.57
N PRO A 63 -46.94 24.85 33.81
CA PRO A 63 -46.75 25.48 35.11
C PRO A 63 -47.94 26.37 35.50
N GLY A 64 -48.40 26.23 36.72
CA GLY A 64 -49.55 26.95 37.23
C GLY A 64 -50.24 26.24 38.39
N LEU A 65 -51.29 26.89 38.91
CA LEU A 65 -52.13 26.40 39.95
C LEU A 65 -53.41 25.81 39.36
N TYR A 66 -53.66 24.55 39.65
CA TYR A 66 -54.83 23.82 39.12
C TYR A 66 -55.63 23.25 40.25
N TRP A 67 -56.94 23.17 40.06
CA TRP A 67 -57.82 22.45 41.00
C TRP A 67 -58.52 21.31 40.29
N TYR A 68 -58.37 20.12 40.82
CA TYR A 68 -59.03 18.91 40.35
C TYR A 68 -59.82 18.25 41.47
N MET A 69 -61.04 17.82 41.15
CA MET A 69 -61.90 17.17 42.15
C MET A 69 -61.23 15.90 42.71
N PRO A 70 -60.94 15.85 44.02
CA PRO A 70 -60.38 14.67 44.65
C PRO A 70 -61.24 13.46 44.42
N PHE A 71 -60.67 12.24 44.40
CA PHE A 71 -61.28 10.97 44.08
C PHE A 71 -61.64 10.74 42.58
N VAL A 72 -62.01 11.81 41.83
CA VAL A 72 -62.33 11.70 40.40
C VAL A 72 -61.06 11.82 39.55
N TRP A 73 -60.16 12.72 39.96
CA TRP A 73 -58.94 13.02 39.27
C TRP A 73 -57.71 12.83 40.20
N SER A 74 -56.60 12.47 39.60
CA SER A 74 -55.26 12.44 40.24
C SER A 74 -54.25 13.13 39.34
N VAL A 75 -53.45 14.01 39.89
CA VAL A 75 -52.38 14.66 39.16
C VAL A 75 -51.05 14.14 39.67
N SER A 76 -50.29 13.51 38.83
CA SER A 76 -48.90 13.12 39.09
C SER A 76 -47.96 14.12 38.49
N LYS A 77 -46.91 14.53 39.18
CA LYS A 77 -45.89 15.46 38.71
C LYS A 77 -44.64 14.67 38.35
N THR A 78 -44.03 15.03 37.25
CA THR A 78 -42.73 14.53 36.79
C THR A 78 -41.87 15.68 36.38
N ASP A 79 -40.55 15.55 36.50
CA ASP A 79 -39.61 16.54 36.02
C ASP A 79 -39.66 16.65 34.50
N VAL A 80 -39.36 17.85 34.00
CA VAL A 80 -39.15 18.09 32.56
C VAL A 80 -37.98 17.25 32.06
N VAL A 81 -38.07 16.73 30.83
CA VAL A 81 -36.99 15.99 30.19
C VAL A 81 -35.95 16.99 29.68
N SER A 82 -34.78 16.98 30.29
CA SER A 82 -33.64 17.84 29.89
C SER A 82 -32.59 17.00 29.20
N ILE A 83 -32.24 17.38 27.96
CA ILE A 83 -31.23 16.74 27.14
C ILE A 83 -30.05 17.69 27.02
N SER A 84 -28.90 17.26 27.57
CA SER A 84 -27.65 18.04 27.55
C SER A 84 -27.06 18.14 26.14
N PRO A 85 -26.19 19.10 25.85
CA PRO A 85 -25.41 19.14 24.61
C PRO A 85 -24.68 17.82 24.38
N ARG A 86 -24.52 17.42 23.13
CA ARG A 86 -23.92 16.14 22.67
C ARG A 86 -24.70 14.90 23.09
N LYS A 87 -25.97 15.06 23.45
CA LYS A 87 -26.86 13.93 23.74
C LYS A 87 -28.12 14.00 22.92
N ILE A 88 -28.79 12.87 22.78
CA ILE A 88 -30.05 12.70 22.09
C ILE A 88 -31.06 12.02 22.99
N GLY A 89 -32.34 12.34 22.81
CA GLY A 89 -33.44 11.60 23.43
C GLY A 89 -34.05 10.61 22.45
N ILE A 90 -33.93 9.33 22.76
CA ILE A 90 -34.54 8.25 22.00
C ILE A 90 -35.93 8.00 22.61
N VAL A 91 -36.97 8.15 21.81
CA VAL A 91 -38.37 8.10 22.27
C VAL A 91 -38.99 6.76 21.95
N GLU A 92 -39.64 6.19 22.96
CA GLU A 92 -40.48 5.01 22.82
C GLU A 92 -41.90 5.30 23.34
N SER A 93 -42.92 5.10 22.50
CA SER A 93 -44.33 5.27 22.89
C SER A 93 -44.94 3.95 23.36
N ILE A 94 -45.62 3.98 24.49
CA ILE A 94 -46.36 2.80 25.00
C ILE A 94 -47.73 2.62 24.37
N ASP A 95 -48.26 3.65 23.70
CA ASP A 95 -49.55 3.65 23.06
C ASP A 95 -49.47 4.18 21.62
N GLY A 96 -50.43 3.82 20.79
CA GLY A 96 -50.50 4.21 19.41
C GLY A 96 -50.85 3.01 18.48
N LYS A 97 -50.82 3.26 17.16
CA LYS A 97 -51.01 2.21 16.17
C LYS A 97 -49.83 1.22 16.16
N PRO A 98 -50.08 -0.03 15.76
CA PRO A 98 -48.96 -0.96 15.57
C PRO A 98 -48.06 -0.47 14.45
N ILE A 99 -46.73 -0.69 14.60
CA ILE A 99 -45.73 -0.42 13.56
C ILE A 99 -46.02 -1.29 12.35
N LYS A 100 -45.86 -0.75 11.15
CA LYS A 100 -46.08 -1.46 9.87
C LYS A 100 -45.18 -2.69 9.79
N SER A 101 -45.70 -3.78 9.23
CA SER A 101 -44.93 -5.01 9.05
C SER A 101 -43.62 -4.75 8.28
N GLY A 102 -42.51 -5.30 8.75
CA GLY A 102 -41.18 -5.13 8.16
C GLY A 102 -40.41 -3.86 8.56
N ARG A 103 -41.01 -3.00 9.41
CA ARG A 103 -40.37 -1.80 9.96
C ARG A 103 -39.99 -2.02 11.41
N LEU A 104 -38.88 -1.39 11.83
CA LEU A 104 -38.37 -1.43 13.21
C LEU A 104 -38.80 -0.22 14.02
N VAL A 105 -39.04 0.90 13.38
CA VAL A 105 -39.40 2.18 14.00
C VAL A 105 -40.74 2.71 13.46
N GLY A 106 -41.44 3.46 14.30
CA GLY A 106 -42.70 4.13 13.93
C GLY A 106 -42.45 5.33 13.01
N ASP A 107 -43.36 5.53 12.04
CA ASP A 107 -43.29 6.69 11.16
C ASP A 107 -43.43 8.01 11.94
N GLU A 108 -42.83 9.07 11.42
CA GLU A 108 -42.95 10.42 11.98
C GLU A 108 -44.39 10.91 11.87
N VAL A 109 -44.88 11.47 12.96
CA VAL A 109 -46.14 12.21 13.01
C VAL A 109 -45.92 13.54 13.75
N GLU A 110 -46.69 14.51 13.40
CA GLU A 110 -46.68 15.80 14.07
C GLU A 110 -47.08 15.62 15.55
N SER A 111 -46.20 16.10 16.46
CA SER A 111 -46.37 15.88 17.90
C SER A 111 -45.72 17.00 18.74
N ASN A 112 -45.34 18.12 18.10
CA ASN A 112 -44.57 19.20 18.75
C ASN A 112 -43.37 18.63 19.55
N THR A 113 -42.52 17.85 18.89
CA THR A 113 -41.36 17.17 19.52
C THR A 113 -41.78 16.30 20.73
N PHE A 114 -42.84 15.51 20.58
CA PHE A 114 -43.44 14.64 21.61
C PHE A 114 -43.97 15.38 22.86
N GLN A 115 -44.12 16.68 22.83
CA GLN A 115 -44.72 17.44 23.94
C GLN A 115 -46.23 17.43 23.90
N ASP A 116 -46.83 17.23 22.72
CA ASP A 116 -48.27 17.08 22.54
C ASP A 116 -48.62 15.62 22.21
N ALA A 117 -48.93 14.84 23.23
CA ALA A 117 -49.34 13.46 23.09
C ALA A 117 -50.73 13.28 22.45
N ASN A 118 -51.64 14.28 22.56
CA ASN A 118 -52.92 14.23 21.86
C ASN A 118 -52.71 14.35 20.35
N LEU A 119 -51.88 15.30 19.93
CA LEU A 119 -51.58 15.47 18.51
C LEU A 119 -50.89 14.21 17.94
N PHE A 120 -49.94 13.63 18.69
CA PHE A 120 -49.30 12.39 18.32
C PHE A 120 -50.28 11.24 18.08
N LEU A 121 -51.18 10.97 19.05
CA LEU A 121 -52.14 9.84 18.96
C LEU A 121 -53.18 10.08 17.89
N ASN A 122 -53.70 11.30 17.76
CA ASN A 122 -54.74 11.67 16.76
C ASN A 122 -54.16 11.60 15.33
N ASN A 123 -52.91 11.96 15.13
CA ASN A 123 -52.23 11.84 13.82
C ASN A 123 -51.77 10.41 13.51
N GLY A 124 -52.09 9.45 14.38
CA GLY A 124 -51.81 8.04 14.17
C GLY A 124 -50.40 7.62 14.49
N GLY A 125 -49.81 8.25 15.51
CA GLY A 125 -48.52 7.86 16.06
C GLY A 125 -48.44 6.38 16.41
N CYS A 126 -47.30 5.76 16.21
CA CYS A 126 -47.09 4.34 16.39
C CYS A 126 -46.61 4.01 17.82
N LYS A 127 -47.09 2.86 18.33
CA LYS A 127 -46.57 2.26 19.56
C LYS A 127 -45.16 1.72 19.29
N GLY A 128 -44.21 1.92 20.26
CA GLY A 128 -42.83 1.46 20.16
C GLY A 128 -41.86 2.59 19.87
N ILE A 129 -40.70 2.22 19.31
CA ILE A 129 -39.59 3.15 19.05
C ILE A 129 -39.98 4.13 17.94
N GLN A 130 -39.74 5.43 18.19
CA GLN A 130 -40.03 6.47 17.20
C GLN A 130 -38.81 6.73 16.31
N ILE A 131 -39.06 7.10 15.05
CA ILE A 131 -38.00 7.35 14.07
C ILE A 131 -37.17 8.58 14.42
N ASN A 132 -37.81 9.64 14.92
CA ASN A 132 -37.19 10.89 15.28
C ASN A 132 -36.58 10.85 16.69
N VAL A 133 -35.45 11.50 16.86
CA VAL A 133 -34.80 11.72 18.15
C VAL A 133 -35.05 13.15 18.61
N ILE A 134 -35.03 13.35 19.92
CA ILE A 134 -35.11 14.67 20.51
C ILE A 134 -33.69 15.24 20.62
N LYS A 135 -33.48 16.45 20.09
CA LYS A 135 -32.22 17.19 20.15
C LYS A 135 -31.99 17.82 21.53
N PRO A 136 -30.78 18.34 21.84
CA PRO A 136 -30.52 19.07 23.10
C PRO A 136 -31.54 20.18 23.38
N GLY A 137 -32.03 20.23 24.62
CA GLY A 137 -33.05 21.17 25.06
C GLY A 137 -33.84 20.66 26.26
N THR A 138 -34.85 21.42 26.67
CA THR A 138 -35.77 21.06 27.76
C THR A 138 -37.20 20.92 27.22
N TYR A 139 -37.81 19.77 27.50
CA TYR A 139 -39.07 19.37 26.91
C TYR A 139 -40.07 18.89 27.96
N ARG A 140 -41.35 19.31 27.81
CA ARG A 140 -42.45 18.92 28.67
C ARG A 140 -43.16 17.69 28.11
N ILE A 141 -42.61 16.53 28.40
CA ILE A 141 -43.09 15.29 27.81
C ILE A 141 -43.95 14.53 28.83
N ASN A 142 -45.07 13.97 28.36
CA ASN A 142 -45.88 13.06 29.14
C ASN A 142 -45.14 11.71 29.29
N THR A 143 -44.47 11.52 30.43
CA THR A 143 -43.68 10.35 30.75
C THR A 143 -44.52 9.06 30.99
N LYS A 144 -45.85 9.19 31.00
CA LYS A 144 -46.76 8.06 31.06
C LYS A 144 -47.09 7.48 29.69
N ILE A 145 -46.79 8.19 28.62
CA ILE A 145 -46.94 7.71 27.25
C ILE A 145 -45.56 7.56 26.55
N PHE A 146 -44.64 8.47 26.79
CA PHE A 146 -43.33 8.44 26.16
C PHE A 146 -42.24 8.13 27.18
N THR A 147 -41.50 7.09 26.91
CA THR A 147 -40.24 6.80 27.61
C THR A 147 -39.09 7.41 26.80
N VAL A 148 -38.32 8.29 27.41
CA VAL A 148 -37.18 8.94 26.76
C VAL A 148 -35.88 8.37 27.33
N ARG A 149 -35.10 7.68 26.48
CA ARG A 149 -33.75 7.20 26.83
C ARG A 149 -32.73 8.17 26.30
N ILE A 150 -31.77 8.56 27.13
CA ILE A 150 -30.71 9.48 26.72
C ILE A 150 -29.58 8.66 26.10
N GLY A 151 -29.18 9.00 24.87
CA GLY A 151 -28.04 8.47 24.15
C GLY A 151 -27.00 9.56 23.85
N GLU A 152 -25.86 9.17 23.31
CA GLU A 152 -24.81 10.10 22.86
C GLU A 152 -25.05 10.49 21.39
N SER A 153 -24.71 11.74 21.03
CA SER A 153 -24.63 12.15 19.63
C SER A 153 -23.41 11.54 18.95
N ILE A 154 -23.44 11.41 17.64
CA ILE A 154 -22.31 10.93 16.88
C ILE A 154 -21.37 12.10 16.58
N VAL A 155 -20.14 12.05 17.09
CA VAL A 155 -19.10 13.04 16.81
C VAL A 155 -18.05 12.41 15.91
N VAL A 156 -17.88 12.96 14.72
CA VAL A 156 -16.86 12.54 13.74
C VAL A 156 -15.74 13.58 13.75
N ASN A 157 -14.53 13.15 14.10
CA ASN A 157 -13.36 14.02 14.13
C ASN A 157 -12.83 14.31 12.72
N PRO A 158 -12.03 15.39 12.50
CA PRO A 158 -11.50 15.76 11.19
C PRO A 158 -10.64 14.67 10.51
N GLU A 159 -10.09 13.74 11.29
CA GLU A 159 -9.27 12.63 10.78
C GLU A 159 -10.05 11.31 10.60
N GLN A 160 -11.36 11.38 10.78
CA GLN A 160 -12.25 10.23 10.74
C GLN A 160 -13.40 10.44 9.78
N LEU A 161 -14.00 9.36 9.37
CA LEU A 161 -15.27 9.31 8.66
C LEU A 161 -16.23 8.37 9.38
N GLY A 162 -17.52 8.65 9.31
CA GLY A 162 -18.57 7.78 9.84
C GLY A 162 -19.15 6.91 8.74
N MET A 163 -18.97 5.60 8.85
CA MET A 163 -19.63 4.62 7.99
C MET A 163 -20.99 4.27 8.56
N VAL A 164 -22.05 4.50 7.80
CA VAL A 164 -23.43 4.33 8.24
C VAL A 164 -23.97 3.00 7.75
N THR A 165 -24.62 2.26 8.67
CA THR A 165 -25.37 1.04 8.34
C THR A 165 -26.82 1.24 8.78
N ALA A 166 -27.75 1.26 7.85
CA ALA A 166 -29.18 1.36 8.13
C ALA A 166 -29.73 0.00 8.59
N LEU A 167 -30.43 0.00 9.73
CA LEU A 167 -31.07 -1.18 10.32
C LEU A 167 -32.48 -1.37 9.80
N ASP A 168 -33.13 -0.28 9.33
CA ASP A 168 -34.46 -0.27 8.74
C ASP A 168 -34.44 0.34 7.33
N GLY A 169 -35.43 0.05 6.53
CA GLY A 169 -35.56 0.47 5.14
C GLY A 169 -35.94 -0.69 4.21
N LYS A 170 -35.90 -0.45 2.90
CA LYS A 170 -36.13 -1.50 1.90
C LYS A 170 -35.04 -2.56 1.95
N PRO A 171 -35.35 -3.83 1.70
CA PRO A 171 -34.31 -4.85 1.59
C PRO A 171 -33.37 -4.53 0.42
N LEU A 172 -32.07 -4.72 0.66
CA LEU A 172 -31.05 -4.53 -0.38
C LEU A 172 -31.23 -5.61 -1.46
N PRO A 173 -31.16 -5.26 -2.77
CA PRO A 173 -31.16 -6.24 -3.85
C PRO A 173 -30.00 -7.23 -3.72
N SER A 174 -30.23 -8.49 -4.09
CA SER A 174 -29.25 -9.58 -3.90
C SER A 174 -27.93 -9.41 -4.67
N ASN A 175 -27.93 -8.60 -5.71
CA ASN A 175 -26.75 -8.27 -6.52
C ASN A 175 -25.91 -7.10 -5.96
N ARG A 176 -26.35 -6.48 -4.86
CA ARG A 176 -25.66 -5.34 -4.25
C ARG A 176 -25.21 -5.66 -2.82
N VAL A 177 -24.02 -5.24 -2.49
CA VAL A 177 -23.43 -5.36 -1.14
C VAL A 177 -23.60 -4.06 -0.35
N ILE A 178 -23.68 -2.93 -1.05
CA ILE A 178 -23.75 -1.58 -0.48
C ILE A 178 -24.99 -0.90 -1.03
N ALA A 179 -25.71 -0.24 -0.15
CA ALA A 179 -26.90 0.53 -0.48
C ALA A 179 -26.49 1.82 -1.24
N PRO A 180 -27.08 2.07 -2.40
CA PRO A 180 -26.86 3.33 -3.10
C PRO A 180 -27.45 4.49 -2.31
N THR A 181 -26.99 5.69 -2.60
CA THR A 181 -27.57 6.92 -2.04
C THR A 181 -29.06 6.99 -2.38
N PRO A 182 -29.95 7.30 -1.42
CA PRO A 182 -31.38 7.42 -1.66
C PRO A 182 -31.69 8.44 -2.77
N SER A 183 -32.63 8.11 -3.63
CA SER A 183 -32.89 8.81 -4.90
C SER A 183 -33.72 10.08 -4.79
N GLY A 184 -33.84 10.70 -3.68
CA GLY A 184 -34.87 11.76 -3.63
C GLY A 184 -34.65 12.85 -2.64
N GLY A 185 -33.50 12.99 -2.06
CA GLY A 185 -33.42 14.14 -1.25
C GLY A 185 -32.58 14.12 0.00
N ASN A 186 -32.56 15.26 0.58
CA ASN A 186 -31.76 15.60 1.72
C ASN A 186 -32.33 14.95 3.00
N HIS A 187 -31.78 13.82 3.43
CA HIS A 187 -32.04 13.22 4.73
C HIS A 187 -31.10 13.79 5.82
N GLN A 188 -30.54 15.00 5.60
CA GLN A 188 -29.69 15.72 6.55
C GLN A 188 -28.56 14.86 7.13
N TYR A 189 -27.86 14.13 6.28
CA TYR A 189 -26.79 13.18 6.72
C TYR A 189 -27.31 12.16 7.74
N PHE A 190 -28.41 11.48 7.43
CA PHE A 190 -29.09 10.44 8.26
C PHE A 190 -29.70 10.96 9.58
N GLN A 191 -29.78 12.28 9.79
CA GLN A 191 -30.44 12.85 10.96
C GLN A 191 -31.97 12.87 10.81
N ASP A 192 -32.46 12.95 9.54
CA ASP A 192 -33.86 12.82 9.20
C ASP A 192 -34.13 11.37 8.72
N GLY A 193 -34.53 10.53 9.66
CA GLY A 193 -34.84 9.14 9.37
C GLY A 193 -36.07 8.96 8.49
N GLN A 194 -37.08 9.86 8.61
CA GLN A 194 -38.30 9.77 7.81
C GLN A 194 -38.04 10.10 6.35
N ALA A 195 -37.23 11.14 6.08
CA ALA A 195 -36.81 11.47 4.72
C ALA A 195 -36.01 10.32 4.09
N PHE A 196 -35.12 9.66 4.85
CA PHE A 196 -34.39 8.48 4.37
C PHE A 196 -35.35 7.37 3.93
N ILE A 197 -36.34 7.03 4.73
CA ILE A 197 -37.32 5.98 4.41
C ILE A 197 -38.20 6.37 3.23
N ASN A 198 -38.72 7.61 3.20
CA ASN A 198 -39.55 8.12 2.13
C ASN A 198 -38.83 8.15 0.77
N ASN A 199 -37.52 8.41 0.79
CA ASN A 199 -36.66 8.44 -0.39
C ASN A 199 -36.14 7.03 -0.78
N ASN A 200 -36.81 5.98 -0.35
CA ASN A 200 -36.50 4.59 -0.69
C ASN A 200 -35.11 4.15 -0.15
N GLY A 201 -34.70 4.61 1.02
CA GLY A 201 -33.50 4.16 1.68
C GLY A 201 -33.47 2.65 1.86
N TYR A 202 -32.32 2.04 1.57
CA TYR A 202 -32.12 0.61 1.69
C TYR A 202 -31.48 0.24 3.03
N ARG A 203 -31.86 -0.91 3.57
CA ARG A 203 -31.22 -1.52 4.72
C ARG A 203 -29.80 -1.98 4.35
N GLY A 204 -28.85 -1.88 5.30
CA GLY A 204 -27.46 -2.29 5.09
C GLY A 204 -26.48 -1.11 5.08
N THR A 205 -25.22 -1.39 4.74
CA THR A 205 -24.17 -0.38 4.68
C THR A 205 -24.46 0.63 3.58
N GLN A 206 -24.43 1.90 3.92
CA GLN A 206 -24.69 3.01 3.00
C GLN A 206 -23.42 3.41 2.25
N LEU A 207 -23.55 3.83 1.00
CA LEU A 207 -22.43 4.37 0.22
C LEU A 207 -21.99 5.72 0.77
N GLU A 208 -22.95 6.56 1.16
CA GLU A 208 -22.72 7.88 1.74
C GLU A 208 -22.09 7.75 3.14
N THR A 209 -21.10 8.58 3.43
CA THR A 209 -20.37 8.61 4.70
C THR A 209 -20.57 9.95 5.41
N LEU A 210 -20.45 9.95 6.73
CA LEU A 210 -20.45 11.17 7.54
C LEU A 210 -19.05 11.77 7.57
N GLN A 211 -18.95 13.04 7.26
CA GLN A 211 -17.73 13.84 7.39
C GLN A 211 -17.57 14.36 8.81
N ALA A 212 -16.48 15.10 9.07
CA ALA A 212 -16.27 15.73 10.37
C ALA A 212 -17.44 16.61 10.78
N GLY A 213 -17.96 16.39 11.98
CA GLY A 213 -19.12 17.11 12.50
C GLY A 213 -19.81 16.40 13.66
N GLU A 214 -20.86 17.01 14.17
CA GLU A 214 -21.74 16.44 15.19
C GLU A 214 -23.11 16.11 14.58
N TYR A 215 -23.60 14.89 14.81
CA TYR A 215 -24.82 14.38 14.22
C TYR A 215 -25.76 13.79 15.27
N TYR A 216 -27.03 14.17 15.20
CA TYR A 216 -28.10 13.69 16.07
C TYR A 216 -28.86 12.56 15.36
N ILE A 217 -28.26 11.38 15.33
CA ILE A 217 -28.74 10.21 14.59
C ILE A 217 -29.40 9.22 15.53
N ASN A 218 -30.53 8.65 15.11
CA ASN A 218 -31.18 7.58 15.86
C ASN A 218 -30.36 6.27 15.78
N PRO A 219 -29.74 5.79 16.86
CA PRO A 219 -28.91 4.60 16.86
C PRO A 219 -29.69 3.29 16.66
N LEU A 220 -31.02 3.33 16.79
CA LEU A 220 -31.90 2.20 16.51
C LEU A 220 -32.34 2.12 15.03
N LEU A 221 -32.09 3.19 14.28
CA LEU A 221 -32.30 3.25 12.83
C LEU A 221 -30.98 3.13 12.08
N PHE A 222 -29.91 3.73 12.58
CA PHE A 222 -28.61 3.78 11.94
C PHE A 222 -27.50 3.42 12.92
N ASN A 223 -26.67 2.46 12.55
CA ASN A 223 -25.43 2.18 13.25
C ASN A 223 -24.28 2.90 12.54
N VAL A 224 -23.53 3.71 13.28
CA VAL A 224 -22.40 4.48 12.72
C VAL A 224 -21.09 3.94 13.29
N LYS A 225 -20.22 3.47 12.40
CA LYS A 225 -18.86 3.02 12.74
C LYS A 225 -17.85 4.08 12.28
N LEU A 226 -17.05 4.59 13.20
CA LEU A 226 -15.97 5.52 12.87
C LEU A 226 -14.78 4.75 12.27
N SER A 227 -14.20 5.30 11.21
CA SER A 227 -13.02 4.78 10.53
C SER A 227 -12.06 5.93 10.21
N SER A 228 -10.76 5.64 10.11
CA SER A 228 -9.77 6.63 9.65
C SER A 228 -9.98 6.95 8.18
N LEU A 229 -9.56 8.15 7.77
CA LEU A 229 -9.49 8.54 6.36
C LEU A 229 -8.50 7.65 5.60
N ALA A 230 -8.75 7.43 4.32
CA ALA A 230 -7.78 6.79 3.45
C ALA A 230 -6.63 7.76 3.18
N GLU A 231 -5.42 7.39 3.59
CA GLU A 231 -4.22 8.21 3.40
C GLU A 231 -3.34 7.59 2.31
N VAL A 232 -2.95 8.42 1.36
CA VAL A 232 -1.99 8.07 0.30
C VAL A 232 -0.70 8.83 0.62
N PRO A 233 0.36 8.14 1.06
CA PRO A 233 1.61 8.79 1.43
C PRO A 233 2.35 9.35 0.21
N ALA A 234 3.26 10.30 0.45
CA ALA A 234 4.14 10.83 -0.60
C ALA A 234 5.02 9.70 -1.17
N GLY A 235 5.21 9.69 -2.49
CA GLY A 235 5.93 8.64 -3.20
C GLY A 235 5.06 7.45 -3.62
N TYR A 236 3.76 7.46 -3.29
CA TYR A 236 2.79 6.45 -3.70
C TYR A 236 1.63 7.08 -4.46
N VAL A 237 0.96 6.26 -5.24
CA VAL A 237 -0.38 6.55 -5.76
C VAL A 237 -1.33 5.45 -5.31
N ALA A 238 -2.59 5.82 -5.16
CA ALA A 238 -3.64 4.86 -4.82
C ALA A 238 -4.40 4.44 -6.08
N VAL A 239 -4.50 3.15 -6.29
CA VAL A 239 -5.42 2.56 -7.27
C VAL A 239 -6.67 2.14 -6.53
N ILE A 240 -7.82 2.68 -6.93
CA ILE A 240 -9.10 2.40 -6.30
C ILE A 240 -9.77 1.23 -7.03
N VAL A 241 -10.15 0.22 -6.24
CA VAL A 241 -10.97 -0.90 -6.70
C VAL A 241 -12.37 -0.71 -6.16
N SER A 242 -13.34 -0.42 -7.04
CA SER A 242 -14.74 -0.25 -6.70
C SER A 242 -15.44 -1.60 -6.58
N SER A 243 -16.07 -1.84 -5.42
CA SER A 243 -16.98 -2.98 -5.20
C SER A 243 -18.44 -2.61 -5.47
N VAL A 244 -18.70 -1.36 -5.83
CA VAL A 244 -20.03 -0.80 -6.08
C VAL A 244 -20.17 -0.34 -7.52
N GLY A 245 -21.42 -0.27 -7.98
CA GLY A 245 -21.72 0.13 -9.34
C GLY A 245 -22.37 -1.01 -10.13
N GLU A 246 -22.59 -0.75 -11.40
CA GLU A 246 -23.09 -1.72 -12.35
C GLU A 246 -21.96 -2.63 -12.80
N ASP A 247 -22.26 -3.89 -13.09
CA ASP A 247 -21.30 -4.79 -13.67
C ASP A 247 -20.97 -4.29 -15.09
N LEU A 248 -19.68 -4.15 -15.39
CA LEU A 248 -19.26 -3.94 -16.76
C LEU A 248 -19.83 -5.07 -17.61
N GLU A 249 -20.58 -4.74 -18.64
CA GLU A 249 -20.91 -5.68 -19.72
C GLU A 249 -19.60 -5.98 -20.48
N ILE A 250 -18.78 -6.81 -19.88
CA ILE A 250 -17.69 -7.41 -20.60
C ILE A 250 -18.36 -8.36 -21.58
N GLU A 251 -18.40 -8.02 -22.87
CA GLU A 251 -18.63 -9.00 -23.91
C GLU A 251 -17.71 -10.16 -23.67
N ARG A 252 -18.20 -11.21 -23.03
CA ARG A 252 -17.42 -12.44 -22.86
C ARG A 252 -17.14 -12.92 -24.26
N PRO A 253 -15.86 -12.98 -24.68
CA PRO A 253 -15.57 -13.58 -25.98
C PRO A 253 -16.10 -15.00 -25.91
N THR A 254 -17.10 -15.28 -26.70
CA THR A 254 -17.80 -16.58 -26.77
C THR A 254 -16.88 -17.70 -27.26
N SER A 255 -15.67 -17.40 -27.65
CA SER A 255 -14.59 -18.37 -27.97
C SER A 255 -13.25 -17.63 -28.03
N PRO A 256 -12.14 -18.23 -27.62
CA PRO A 256 -10.82 -17.71 -27.93
C PRO A 256 -10.70 -17.67 -29.46
N THR A 257 -10.60 -16.48 -30.04
CA THR A 257 -10.35 -16.33 -31.47
C THR A 257 -8.93 -16.80 -31.71
N ILE A 258 -8.78 -18.06 -32.13
CA ILE A 258 -7.52 -18.60 -32.62
C ILE A 258 -7.32 -18.03 -34.01
N THR A 259 -6.61 -16.92 -34.10
CA THR A 259 -6.12 -16.41 -35.38
C THR A 259 -4.93 -17.26 -35.78
N ALA A 260 -5.16 -18.25 -36.63
CA ALA A 260 -4.07 -19.01 -37.26
C ALA A 260 -3.34 -18.07 -38.21
N THR A 261 -2.16 -17.58 -37.82
CA THR A 261 -1.22 -16.98 -38.75
C THR A 261 -0.52 -18.10 -39.52
N PRO A 262 -0.41 -18.01 -40.88
CA PRO A 262 -0.01 -19.15 -41.69
C PRO A 262 1.43 -19.64 -41.56
N ASN A 263 2.26 -19.06 -40.70
CA ASN A 263 3.70 -19.34 -40.69
C ASN A 263 4.41 -19.50 -39.35
N LEU A 264 3.71 -19.77 -38.24
CA LEU A 264 4.40 -20.20 -37.01
C LEU A 264 3.54 -21.21 -36.24
N ASN A 265 4.11 -22.37 -35.96
CA ASN A 265 3.49 -23.48 -35.22
C ASN A 265 3.28 -23.22 -33.71
N GLN A 266 2.97 -22.01 -33.30
CA GLN A 266 2.59 -21.71 -31.92
C GLN A 266 1.32 -20.83 -31.91
N PRO A 267 0.26 -21.26 -31.20
CA PRO A 267 -0.91 -20.42 -31.00
C PRO A 267 -0.51 -19.22 -30.14
N THR A 268 -0.56 -18.03 -30.72
CA THR A 268 -0.39 -16.80 -29.95
C THR A 268 -1.67 -16.57 -29.13
N ILE A 269 -1.64 -16.87 -27.85
CA ILE A 269 -2.71 -16.52 -26.92
C ILE A 269 -2.61 -15.01 -26.68
N THR A 270 -3.42 -14.24 -27.38
CA THR A 270 -3.59 -12.82 -27.07
C THR A 270 -4.40 -12.73 -25.78
N LEU A 271 -3.73 -12.52 -24.64
CA LEU A 271 -4.41 -12.20 -23.39
C LEU A 271 -5.08 -10.84 -23.58
N LYS A 272 -6.42 -10.85 -23.57
CA LYS A 272 -7.21 -9.62 -23.61
C LYS A 272 -6.80 -8.73 -22.45
N GLU A 273 -6.39 -7.50 -22.73
CA GLU A 273 -6.03 -6.54 -21.69
C GLU A 273 -7.18 -6.39 -20.68
N THR A 274 -6.85 -6.31 -19.41
CA THR A 274 -7.82 -6.12 -18.34
C THR A 274 -8.51 -4.77 -18.53
N VAL A 275 -9.82 -4.78 -18.64
CA VAL A 275 -10.58 -3.55 -18.84
C VAL A 275 -10.57 -2.75 -17.54
N LEU A 276 -10.01 -1.55 -17.60
CA LEU A 276 -10.09 -0.56 -16.53
C LEU A 276 -11.37 0.25 -16.69
N ILE A 277 -12.03 0.55 -15.58
CA ILE A 277 -13.21 1.38 -15.59
C ILE A 277 -12.84 2.87 -15.56
N THR A 278 -13.50 3.66 -16.36
CA THR A 278 -13.36 5.13 -16.39
C THR A 278 -14.48 5.83 -15.62
N ASN A 279 -15.59 5.13 -15.39
CA ASN A 279 -16.77 5.66 -14.74
C ASN A 279 -16.85 5.16 -13.29
N LYS A 280 -17.03 6.07 -12.33
CA LYS A 280 -17.22 5.75 -10.89
C LYS A 280 -18.52 4.99 -10.59
N CYS A 281 -19.42 4.92 -11.54
CA CYS A 281 -20.69 4.17 -11.43
C CYS A 281 -20.54 2.69 -11.76
N GLU A 282 -19.38 2.22 -12.18
CA GLU A 282 -19.10 0.85 -12.55
C GLU A 282 -18.26 0.13 -11.50
N ARG A 283 -18.39 -1.20 -11.46
CA ARG A 283 -17.62 -2.06 -10.57
C ARG A 283 -16.32 -2.49 -11.24
N GLY A 284 -15.18 -2.32 -10.55
CA GLY A 284 -13.88 -2.71 -11.08
C GLY A 284 -12.73 -1.78 -10.63
N ILE A 285 -11.66 -1.77 -11.40
CA ILE A 285 -10.46 -0.98 -11.10
C ILE A 285 -10.53 0.34 -11.86
N LEU A 286 -10.45 1.46 -11.14
CA LEU A 286 -10.45 2.77 -11.78
C LEU A 286 -9.16 2.99 -12.56
N SER A 287 -9.31 3.56 -13.77
CA SER A 287 -8.20 3.89 -14.68
C SER A 287 -7.37 5.07 -14.18
N GLU A 288 -7.97 5.98 -13.40
CA GLU A 288 -7.28 7.15 -12.85
C GLU A 288 -6.76 6.85 -11.45
N PRO A 289 -5.43 6.86 -11.25
CA PRO A 289 -4.84 6.71 -9.93
C PRO A 289 -5.02 8.00 -9.12
N VAL A 290 -5.13 7.85 -7.80
CA VAL A 290 -5.32 8.96 -6.87
C VAL A 290 -3.97 9.42 -6.32
N ALA A 291 -3.72 10.72 -6.39
CA ALA A 291 -2.49 11.36 -5.93
C ALA A 291 -2.30 11.28 -4.39
N PRO A 292 -1.10 11.57 -3.86
CA PRO A 292 -0.88 11.66 -2.41
C PRO A 292 -1.82 12.65 -1.73
N GLY A 293 -2.37 12.25 -0.58
CA GLY A 293 -3.33 13.05 0.19
C GLY A 293 -4.21 12.20 1.10
N ARG A 294 -5.20 12.87 1.74
CA ARG A 294 -6.20 12.21 2.59
C ARG A 294 -7.57 12.28 1.92
N TYR A 295 -8.27 11.16 1.90
CA TYR A 295 -9.50 11.01 1.14
C TYR A 295 -10.61 10.38 1.98
N ASN A 296 -11.81 10.96 1.86
CA ASN A 296 -13.03 10.41 2.46
C ASN A 296 -13.56 9.27 1.58
N LEU A 297 -13.03 8.08 1.74
CA LEU A 297 -13.44 6.90 1.00
C LEU A 297 -14.13 5.90 1.91
N ASN A 298 -15.29 5.44 1.49
CA ASN A 298 -15.97 4.32 2.14
C ASN A 298 -15.17 3.05 1.90
N THR A 299 -14.47 2.55 2.94
CA THR A 299 -13.56 1.39 2.84
C THR A 299 -14.27 0.06 2.57
N VAL A 300 -15.59 0.01 2.71
CA VAL A 300 -16.41 -1.15 2.30
C VAL A 300 -16.72 -1.09 0.81
N ALA A 301 -16.97 0.12 0.28
CA ALA A 301 -17.25 0.36 -1.13
C ALA A 301 -15.99 0.31 -2.00
N TYR A 302 -14.90 0.88 -1.50
CA TYR A 302 -13.68 1.12 -2.24
C TYR A 302 -12.48 0.52 -1.51
N ARG A 303 -11.79 -0.38 -2.18
CA ARG A 303 -10.49 -0.87 -1.71
C ARG A 303 -9.40 -0.02 -2.32
N VAL A 304 -8.46 0.42 -1.50
CA VAL A 304 -7.30 1.21 -1.92
C VAL A 304 -6.08 0.29 -2.02
N ALA A 305 -5.46 0.24 -3.20
CA ALA A 305 -4.20 -0.44 -3.44
C ALA A 305 -3.10 0.62 -3.63
N LEU A 306 -2.13 0.67 -2.74
CA LEU A 306 -1.01 1.60 -2.82
C LEU A 306 0.06 1.05 -3.77
N VAL A 307 0.52 1.89 -4.70
CA VAL A 307 1.59 1.58 -5.65
C VAL A 307 2.69 2.62 -5.49
N PRO A 308 3.94 2.19 -5.19
CA PRO A 308 5.07 3.11 -5.13
C PRO A 308 5.37 3.68 -6.52
N THR A 309 5.48 4.99 -6.61
CA THR A 309 5.88 5.73 -7.84
C THR A 309 7.32 6.21 -7.78
N SER A 310 7.93 6.13 -6.60
CA SER A 310 9.37 6.27 -6.40
C SER A 310 10.12 5.05 -6.95
N ALA A 311 11.43 5.18 -7.13
CA ALA A 311 12.28 4.07 -7.54
C ALA A 311 12.30 2.97 -6.45
N VAL A 312 11.98 1.76 -6.84
CA VAL A 312 12.02 0.56 -5.99
C VAL A 312 13.28 -0.22 -6.33
N THR A 313 14.09 -0.53 -5.32
CA THR A 313 15.31 -1.30 -5.48
C THR A 313 15.11 -2.75 -5.06
N ILE A 314 15.40 -3.68 -5.98
CA ILE A 314 15.36 -5.12 -5.74
C ILE A 314 16.81 -5.60 -5.69
N LYS A 315 17.18 -6.32 -4.63
CA LYS A 315 18.54 -6.80 -4.40
C LYS A 315 18.59 -8.33 -4.38
N TRP A 316 19.53 -8.89 -5.11
CA TRP A 316 19.93 -10.29 -5.01
C TRP A 316 21.34 -10.31 -4.41
N SER A 317 21.48 -10.68 -3.15
CA SER A 317 22.78 -10.69 -2.45
C SER A 317 22.78 -11.62 -1.25
N THR A 318 23.98 -12.07 -0.82
CA THR A 318 24.17 -12.84 0.42
C THR A 318 24.43 -11.98 1.65
N GLU A 319 24.72 -10.68 1.49
CA GLU A 319 25.01 -9.84 2.65
C GLU A 319 23.80 -9.74 3.56
N GLU A 320 23.91 -10.38 4.72
CA GLU A 320 23.12 -10.07 5.91
C GLU A 320 23.59 -8.71 6.41
N GLU A 321 23.10 -7.62 5.84
CA GLU A 321 23.12 -6.37 6.58
C GLU A 321 22.29 -6.61 7.85
N GLN A 322 22.96 -6.60 9.01
CA GLN A 322 22.32 -6.60 10.33
C GLN A 322 21.40 -5.38 10.44
N GLY A 323 20.20 -5.53 10.01
CA GLY A 323 19.13 -4.57 10.11
C GLY A 323 17.85 -5.26 9.66
N ASP A 324 16.88 -5.31 10.54
CA ASP A 324 15.55 -5.92 10.34
C ASP A 324 15.02 -5.71 8.92
N THR A 325 15.26 -6.68 8.07
CA THR A 325 14.69 -6.72 6.73
C THR A 325 13.27 -7.28 6.85
N LYS A 326 12.34 -6.44 7.26
CA LYS A 326 10.93 -6.72 7.00
C LYS A 326 10.71 -6.60 5.50
N VAL A 327 10.48 -7.73 4.85
CA VAL A 327 9.74 -7.77 3.60
C VAL A 327 8.39 -7.15 3.91
N VAL A 328 8.23 -5.86 3.63
CA VAL A 328 6.94 -5.20 3.72
C VAL A 328 6.17 -5.62 2.47
N GLY A 329 5.65 -6.85 2.52
CA GLY A 329 4.53 -7.20 1.69
C GLY A 329 3.43 -6.19 1.97
N SER A 330 2.71 -5.75 0.94
CA SER A 330 1.56 -4.86 1.04
C SER A 330 0.60 -5.37 2.11
N ALA A 331 0.85 -4.99 3.37
CA ALA A 331 -0.11 -5.16 4.44
C ALA A 331 -1.32 -4.31 4.07
N PRO A 332 -2.55 -4.80 4.27
CA PRO A 332 -3.72 -3.96 4.18
C PRO A 332 -3.48 -2.76 5.12
N TYR A 333 -3.60 -1.57 4.59
CA TYR A 333 -3.39 -0.30 5.26
C TYR A 333 -4.04 -0.28 6.65
N ASN A 334 -3.22 -0.35 7.69
CA ASN A 334 -3.58 -0.16 9.10
C ASN A 334 -2.82 1.04 9.67
N GLY A 335 -2.80 2.16 8.98
CA GLY A 335 -2.60 3.50 9.57
C GLY A 335 -1.31 3.79 10.35
N THR A 336 -0.29 2.94 10.31
CA THR A 336 1.01 3.21 10.98
C THR A 336 2.11 3.28 9.93
N THR A 337 2.46 4.50 9.57
CA THR A 337 3.56 4.84 8.69
C THR A 337 4.88 4.82 9.46
N ASP A 338 5.52 3.68 9.55
CA ASP A 338 6.97 3.67 9.64
C ASP A 338 7.53 3.71 8.21
N LYS A 339 8.38 4.71 7.94
CA LYS A 339 9.13 4.88 6.69
C LYS A 339 10.13 3.73 6.56
N ALA A 340 9.67 2.55 6.15
CA ALA A 340 10.54 1.50 5.69
C ALA A 340 10.82 1.77 4.21
N GLU A 341 12.06 2.04 3.86
CA GLU A 341 12.51 1.93 2.47
C GLU A 341 12.19 0.51 2.01
N GLU A 342 11.33 0.37 1.01
CA GLU A 342 10.93 -0.93 0.48
C GLU A 342 12.11 -1.54 -0.29
N PHE A 343 12.93 -2.33 0.40
CA PHE A 343 13.94 -3.16 -0.23
C PHE A 343 13.41 -4.58 -0.38
N TYR A 344 13.29 -5.04 -1.62
CA TYR A 344 13.05 -6.46 -1.90
C TYR A 344 14.39 -7.17 -1.96
N LYS A 345 14.61 -8.12 -1.06
CA LYS A 345 15.87 -8.87 -0.98
C LYS A 345 15.64 -10.34 -1.31
N TYR A 346 16.43 -10.84 -2.25
CA TYR A 346 16.46 -12.24 -2.66
C TYR A 346 17.86 -12.81 -2.48
N SER A 347 17.97 -14.15 -2.43
CA SER A 347 19.26 -14.83 -2.45
C SER A 347 20.01 -14.51 -3.75
N GLN A 348 21.34 -14.62 -3.73
CA GLN A 348 22.19 -14.45 -4.91
C GLN A 348 21.68 -15.26 -6.11
N LEU A 349 21.87 -14.69 -7.30
CA LEU A 349 21.59 -15.42 -8.54
C LEU A 349 22.68 -16.45 -8.78
N ARG A 350 22.30 -17.72 -8.86
CA ARG A 350 23.19 -18.82 -9.16
C ARG A 350 23.09 -19.20 -10.63
N ALA A 351 24.21 -19.12 -11.33
CA ALA A 351 24.30 -19.46 -12.74
C ALA A 351 25.48 -20.40 -12.97
N THR A 352 25.39 -21.25 -13.98
CA THR A 352 26.47 -22.14 -14.39
C THR A 352 27.03 -21.64 -15.71
N SER A 353 28.34 -21.41 -15.78
CA SER A 353 29.03 -20.98 -16.99
C SER A 353 29.10 -22.12 -18.02
N LYS A 354 29.43 -21.77 -19.29
CA LYS A 354 29.61 -22.74 -20.39
C LYS A 354 30.65 -23.81 -20.08
N ASP A 355 31.67 -23.49 -19.31
CA ASP A 355 32.75 -24.35 -18.87
C ASP A 355 32.46 -25.11 -17.57
N GLY A 356 31.20 -25.03 -17.04
CA GLY A 356 30.70 -25.83 -15.94
C GLY A 356 30.96 -25.30 -14.55
N PHE A 357 31.51 -24.08 -14.41
CA PHE A 357 31.75 -23.47 -13.10
C PHE A 357 30.50 -22.74 -12.57
N GLN A 358 30.27 -22.81 -11.27
CA GLN A 358 29.20 -22.08 -10.61
C GLN A 358 29.62 -20.62 -10.36
N LEU A 359 28.71 -19.71 -10.66
CA LEU A 359 28.84 -18.28 -10.49
C LEU A 359 27.69 -17.79 -9.60
N ASP A 360 28.03 -17.19 -8.47
CA ASP A 360 27.05 -16.49 -7.63
C ASP A 360 27.17 -15.00 -7.91
N VAL A 361 26.06 -14.40 -8.39
CA VAL A 361 26.05 -13.02 -8.88
C VAL A 361 25.16 -12.16 -8.00
N ASP A 362 25.71 -11.08 -7.48
CA ASP A 362 24.97 -10.02 -6.77
C ASP A 362 24.46 -9.00 -7.77
N VAL A 363 23.14 -8.83 -7.80
CA VAL A 363 22.48 -7.91 -8.72
C VAL A 363 21.60 -6.95 -7.96
N LYS A 364 21.56 -5.70 -8.40
CA LYS A 364 20.60 -4.69 -7.97
C LYS A 364 19.83 -4.20 -9.18
N LEU A 365 18.52 -4.32 -9.13
CA LEU A 365 17.59 -3.82 -10.14
C LEU A 365 16.81 -2.65 -9.57
N ILE A 366 16.75 -1.55 -10.31
CA ILE A 366 15.99 -0.37 -9.94
C ILE A 366 14.86 -0.23 -10.94
N ILE A 367 13.63 -0.35 -10.45
CA ILE A 367 12.42 -0.20 -11.27
C ILE A 367 11.61 0.99 -10.78
N ARG A 368 10.77 1.52 -11.65
CA ARG A 368 9.78 2.55 -11.36
C ARG A 368 8.46 2.18 -12.02
N ILE A 369 7.37 2.40 -11.31
CA ILE A 369 6.03 2.29 -11.88
C ILE A 369 5.50 3.72 -12.07
N PRO A 370 5.34 4.19 -13.33
CA PRO A 370 4.70 5.48 -13.59
C PRO A 370 3.29 5.52 -13.00
N PRO A 371 2.85 6.67 -12.44
CA PRO A 371 1.52 6.78 -11.85
C PRO A 371 0.39 6.31 -12.76
N GLU A 372 0.44 6.68 -14.03
CA GLU A 372 -0.53 6.32 -15.05
C GLU A 372 -0.61 4.82 -15.33
N ASN A 373 0.46 4.09 -15.08
CA ASN A 373 0.56 2.64 -15.30
C ASN A 373 0.15 1.82 -14.06
N ALA A 374 0.02 2.45 -12.89
CA ALA A 374 -0.33 1.77 -11.64
C ALA A 374 -1.64 0.95 -11.73
N PRO A 375 -2.74 1.43 -12.36
CA PRO A 375 -3.96 0.64 -12.51
C PRO A 375 -3.76 -0.65 -13.32
N PHE A 376 -2.91 -0.63 -14.37
CA PHE A 376 -2.60 -1.82 -15.17
C PHE A 376 -1.84 -2.87 -14.35
N VAL A 377 -0.87 -2.43 -13.55
CA VAL A 377 -0.12 -3.32 -12.66
C VAL A 377 -1.05 -3.99 -11.64
N ILE A 378 -1.92 -3.21 -10.99
CA ILE A 378 -2.87 -3.76 -10.01
C ILE A 378 -3.91 -4.66 -10.68
N SER A 379 -4.38 -4.34 -11.87
CA SER A 379 -5.36 -5.15 -12.58
C SER A 379 -4.81 -6.53 -12.95
N ARG A 380 -3.53 -6.61 -13.29
CA ARG A 380 -2.89 -7.84 -13.76
C ARG A 380 -2.32 -8.69 -12.65
N PHE A 381 -1.73 -8.07 -11.63
CA PHE A 381 -1.00 -8.77 -10.56
C PHE A 381 -1.66 -8.65 -9.19
N GLY A 382 -2.59 -7.73 -9.00
CA GLY A 382 -3.25 -7.45 -7.73
C GLY A 382 -2.40 -6.65 -6.75
N THR A 383 -1.08 -6.90 -6.71
CA THR A 383 -0.12 -6.21 -5.86
C THR A 383 1.24 -6.07 -6.57
N VAL A 384 2.05 -5.08 -6.14
CA VAL A 384 3.41 -4.92 -6.66
C VAL A 384 4.31 -6.09 -6.26
N ASN A 385 4.10 -6.68 -5.10
CA ASN A 385 4.83 -7.89 -4.67
C ASN A 385 4.64 -9.04 -5.65
N ASN A 386 3.39 -9.29 -6.06
CA ASN A 386 3.10 -10.34 -7.04
C ASN A 386 3.79 -10.07 -8.39
N LEU A 387 3.84 -8.81 -8.82
CA LEU A 387 4.60 -8.43 -10.02
C LEU A 387 6.08 -8.81 -9.87
N ILE A 388 6.68 -8.49 -8.72
CA ILE A 388 8.09 -8.77 -8.47
C ILE A 388 8.36 -10.27 -8.41
N GLU A 389 7.52 -11.03 -7.69
CA GLU A 389 7.69 -12.48 -7.53
C GLU A 389 7.38 -13.27 -8.80
N GLN A 390 6.34 -12.89 -9.54
CA GLN A 390 5.88 -13.66 -10.70
C GLN A 390 6.58 -13.28 -12.00
N VAL A 391 7.08 -12.05 -12.12
CA VAL A 391 7.67 -11.54 -13.36
C VAL A 391 9.11 -11.10 -13.17
N VAL A 392 9.37 -10.16 -12.25
CA VAL A 392 10.67 -9.51 -12.17
C VAL A 392 11.76 -10.51 -11.75
N HIS A 393 11.53 -11.25 -10.67
CA HIS A 393 12.51 -12.21 -10.17
C HIS A 393 12.80 -13.34 -11.17
N PRO A 394 11.81 -14.04 -11.76
CA PRO A 394 12.07 -15.10 -12.73
C PRO A 394 12.74 -14.60 -14.02
N LEU A 395 12.39 -13.40 -14.51
CA LEU A 395 13.00 -12.85 -15.73
C LEU A 395 14.48 -12.53 -15.52
N ILE A 396 14.83 -11.90 -14.42
CA ILE A 396 16.22 -11.58 -14.10
C ILE A 396 17.01 -12.88 -13.88
N ASP A 397 16.51 -13.82 -13.10
CA ASP A 397 17.16 -15.10 -12.84
C ASP A 397 17.42 -15.87 -14.16
N SER A 398 16.42 -16.00 -15.01
CA SER A 398 16.57 -16.68 -16.31
C SER A 398 17.52 -15.94 -17.25
N SER A 399 17.50 -14.61 -17.27
CA SER A 399 18.39 -13.81 -18.12
C SER A 399 19.86 -14.04 -17.75
N PHE A 400 20.20 -13.99 -16.46
CA PHE A 400 21.56 -14.22 -16.00
C PHE A 400 22.01 -15.66 -16.19
N ARG A 401 21.15 -16.65 -15.98
CA ARG A 401 21.46 -18.07 -16.27
C ARG A 401 21.74 -18.31 -17.74
N ASN A 402 20.94 -17.73 -18.61
CA ASN A 402 21.13 -17.86 -20.06
C ASN A 402 22.44 -17.22 -20.52
N GLU A 403 22.76 -16.01 -20.05
CA GLU A 403 24.02 -15.35 -20.38
C GLU A 403 25.24 -16.10 -19.85
N ALA A 404 25.18 -16.64 -18.64
CA ALA A 404 26.25 -17.44 -18.07
C ALA A 404 26.48 -18.74 -18.87
N GLY A 405 25.41 -19.41 -19.30
CA GLY A 405 25.51 -20.62 -20.11
C GLY A 405 26.12 -20.44 -21.50
N THR A 406 26.17 -19.22 -22.02
CA THR A 406 26.79 -18.91 -23.33
C THR A 406 28.27 -18.58 -23.25
N ARG A 407 28.80 -18.19 -22.10
CA ARG A 407 30.15 -17.66 -21.90
C ARG A 407 30.95 -18.49 -20.90
N GLY A 408 32.27 -18.50 -21.04
CA GLY A 408 33.17 -19.07 -20.04
C GLY A 408 33.18 -18.22 -18.77
N ALA A 409 33.48 -18.83 -17.61
CA ALA A 409 33.44 -18.16 -16.32
C ALA A 409 34.31 -16.91 -16.26
N MET A 410 35.53 -16.96 -16.79
CA MET A 410 36.46 -15.80 -16.82
C MET A 410 36.00 -14.72 -17.79
N GLU A 411 35.44 -15.09 -18.94
CA GLU A 411 34.86 -14.16 -19.90
C GLU A 411 33.67 -13.42 -19.28
N PHE A 412 32.82 -14.15 -18.53
CA PHE A 412 31.68 -13.58 -17.82
C PHE A 412 32.14 -12.50 -16.81
N ILE A 413 33.21 -12.75 -16.06
CA ILE A 413 33.77 -11.81 -15.08
C ILE A 413 34.36 -10.57 -15.79
N HIS A 414 35.15 -10.78 -16.84
CA HIS A 414 35.82 -9.68 -17.55
C HIS A 414 34.87 -8.82 -18.37
N SER A 415 33.79 -9.39 -18.90
CA SER A 415 32.78 -8.69 -19.69
C SER A 415 31.63 -8.08 -18.86
N ARG A 416 31.82 -7.88 -17.55
CA ARG A 416 30.79 -7.42 -16.61
C ARG A 416 30.02 -6.17 -17.11
N SER A 417 30.69 -5.16 -17.64
CA SER A 417 30.03 -3.94 -18.16
C SER A 417 29.12 -4.23 -19.36
N LEU A 418 29.58 -5.06 -20.27
CA LEU A 418 28.78 -5.46 -21.44
C LEU A 418 27.59 -6.34 -21.02
N LEU A 419 27.78 -7.23 -20.06
CA LEU A 419 26.68 -8.05 -19.49
C LEU A 419 25.62 -7.16 -18.83
N GLN A 420 26.05 -6.16 -18.07
CA GLN A 420 25.15 -5.22 -17.41
C GLN A 420 24.31 -4.45 -18.43
N GLU A 421 24.93 -3.95 -19.50
CA GLU A 421 24.23 -3.21 -20.56
C GLU A 421 23.26 -4.10 -21.34
N THR A 422 23.69 -5.31 -21.70
CA THR A 422 22.84 -6.30 -22.39
C THR A 422 21.64 -6.72 -21.52
N ALA A 423 21.88 -7.01 -20.24
CA ALA A 423 20.82 -7.37 -19.29
C ALA A 423 19.84 -6.20 -19.06
N LEU A 424 20.36 -4.96 -18.97
CA LEU A 424 19.54 -3.77 -18.82
C LEU A 424 18.63 -3.55 -20.04
N THR A 425 19.17 -3.71 -21.26
CA THR A 425 18.41 -3.55 -22.50
C THR A 425 17.30 -4.60 -22.60
N LYS A 426 17.63 -5.87 -22.36
CA LYS A 426 16.64 -6.96 -22.35
C LYS A 426 15.57 -6.73 -21.26
N ALA A 427 16.00 -6.31 -20.06
CA ALA A 427 15.07 -6.02 -18.97
C ALA A 427 14.10 -4.88 -19.34
N ARG A 428 14.59 -3.81 -19.98
CA ARG A 428 13.75 -2.70 -20.45
C ARG A 428 12.70 -3.15 -21.45
N GLU A 429 13.09 -3.96 -22.43
CA GLU A 429 12.18 -4.49 -23.44
C GLU A 429 11.10 -5.39 -22.83
N GLU A 430 11.51 -6.31 -21.97
CA GLU A 430 10.56 -7.24 -21.33
C GLU A 430 9.63 -6.56 -20.34
N PHE A 431 10.14 -5.68 -19.48
CA PHE A 431 9.31 -5.04 -18.46
C PHE A 431 8.40 -3.95 -19.03
N SER A 432 8.74 -3.36 -20.19
CA SER A 432 7.83 -2.44 -20.87
C SER A 432 6.48 -3.08 -21.21
N LYS A 433 6.44 -4.38 -21.49
CA LYS A 433 5.20 -5.17 -21.72
C LYS A 433 4.29 -5.23 -20.49
N TYR A 434 4.84 -4.96 -19.31
CA TYR A 434 4.14 -4.95 -18.03
C TYR A 434 3.95 -3.55 -17.47
N HIS A 435 4.19 -2.52 -18.29
CA HIS A 435 4.07 -1.11 -17.91
C HIS A 435 5.00 -0.68 -16.76
N VAL A 436 6.19 -1.31 -16.68
CA VAL A 436 7.21 -1.02 -15.66
C VAL A 436 8.46 -0.46 -16.33
N GLU A 437 8.98 0.62 -15.80
CA GLU A 437 10.22 1.26 -16.25
C GLU A 437 11.42 0.70 -15.49
N VAL A 438 12.44 0.25 -16.21
CA VAL A 438 13.72 -0.14 -15.63
C VAL A 438 14.67 1.05 -15.69
N GLN A 439 14.99 1.63 -14.54
CA GLN A 439 15.92 2.75 -14.42
C GLN A 439 17.37 2.30 -14.47
N GLY A 440 17.69 1.18 -13.83
CA GLY A 440 19.05 0.67 -13.80
C GLY A 440 19.11 -0.80 -13.38
N LEU A 441 20.14 -1.48 -13.89
CA LEU A 441 20.53 -2.82 -13.47
C LEU A 441 22.03 -2.78 -13.19
N LEU A 442 22.43 -3.16 -11.99
CA LEU A 442 23.80 -3.08 -11.51
C LEU A 442 24.25 -4.47 -11.05
N ILE A 443 25.39 -4.93 -11.58
CA ILE A 443 26.05 -6.14 -11.10
C ILE A 443 27.04 -5.70 -10.02
N ALA A 444 26.79 -6.05 -8.75
CA ALA A 444 27.60 -5.60 -7.63
C ALA A 444 28.85 -6.47 -7.45
N TYR A 445 28.67 -7.78 -7.35
CA TYR A 445 29.75 -8.73 -7.13
C TYR A 445 29.47 -10.04 -7.89
N ILE A 446 30.54 -10.70 -8.35
CA ILE A 446 30.48 -12.02 -8.94
C ILE A 446 31.44 -12.91 -8.15
N LYS A 447 30.89 -13.82 -7.38
CA LYS A 447 31.64 -14.83 -6.63
C LYS A 447 31.79 -16.09 -7.50
N VAL A 448 33.01 -16.60 -7.53
CA VAL A 448 33.35 -17.80 -8.29
C VAL A 448 33.81 -18.92 -7.37
N ASP A 449 33.70 -20.15 -7.83
CA ASP A 449 34.16 -21.32 -7.11
C ASP A 449 35.71 -21.26 -6.97
N GLN A 450 36.23 -21.66 -5.81
CA GLN A 450 37.67 -21.74 -5.52
C GLN A 450 38.41 -22.61 -6.53
N ALA A 451 37.76 -23.68 -7.01
CA ALA A 451 38.30 -24.57 -8.03
C ALA A 451 38.66 -23.84 -9.35
N LEU A 452 37.88 -22.82 -9.75
CA LEU A 452 38.20 -22.00 -10.92
C LEU A 452 39.45 -21.17 -10.69
N LEU A 453 39.57 -20.53 -9.53
CA LEU A 453 40.74 -19.71 -9.18
C LEU A 453 42.02 -20.53 -9.15
N ASP A 454 41.97 -21.76 -8.58
CA ASP A 454 43.09 -22.68 -8.55
C ASP A 454 43.50 -23.15 -9.96
N THR A 455 42.50 -23.41 -10.81
CA THR A 455 42.74 -23.85 -12.19
C THR A 455 43.36 -22.70 -13.02
N GLN A 456 42.87 -21.48 -12.87
CA GLN A 456 43.44 -20.32 -13.56
C GLN A 456 44.83 -19.98 -13.07
N THR A 457 45.09 -20.07 -11.77
CA THR A 457 46.43 -19.87 -11.18
C THR A 457 47.40 -20.89 -11.77
N LYS A 458 47.04 -22.17 -11.83
CA LYS A 458 47.87 -23.21 -12.44
C LYS A 458 48.13 -22.94 -13.92
N LYS A 459 47.14 -22.54 -14.67
CA LYS A 459 47.27 -22.20 -16.10
C LYS A 459 48.18 -20.97 -16.29
N GLN A 460 48.06 -19.97 -15.46
CA GLN A 460 48.87 -18.76 -15.54
C GLN A 460 50.34 -19.05 -15.17
N ILE A 461 50.57 -19.89 -14.15
CA ILE A 461 51.91 -20.38 -13.81
C ILE A 461 52.50 -21.18 -15.00
N ALA A 462 51.75 -22.05 -15.62
CA ALA A 462 52.21 -22.84 -16.79
C ALA A 462 52.60 -21.92 -17.98
N VAL A 463 51.77 -20.91 -18.26
CA VAL A 463 52.06 -19.92 -19.33
C VAL A 463 53.31 -19.12 -18.99
N GLN A 464 53.45 -18.65 -17.76
CA GLN A 464 54.69 -17.92 -17.32
C GLN A 464 55.91 -18.82 -17.38
N GLN A 465 55.80 -20.09 -17.02
CA GLN A 465 56.90 -21.04 -17.16
C GLN A 465 57.32 -21.24 -18.62
N GLN A 466 56.32 -21.38 -19.50
CA GLN A 466 56.59 -21.49 -20.94
C GLN A 466 57.29 -20.25 -21.49
N GLU A 467 56.82 -19.06 -21.17
CA GLU A 467 57.46 -17.79 -21.56
C GLU A 467 58.87 -17.68 -21.00
N GLN A 468 59.07 -18.12 -19.75
CA GLN A 468 60.38 -18.14 -19.13
C GLN A 468 61.34 -19.11 -19.86
N TYR A 469 60.87 -20.32 -20.22
CA TYR A 469 61.68 -21.28 -21.02
C TYR A 469 62.00 -20.74 -22.41
N GLU A 470 61.09 -20.05 -23.07
CA GLU A 470 61.34 -19.42 -24.36
C GLU A 470 62.40 -18.29 -24.24
N GLN A 471 62.28 -17.46 -23.20
CA GLN A 471 63.29 -16.42 -22.91
C GLN A 471 64.68 -16.99 -22.58
N GLU A 472 64.69 -18.09 -21.78
CA GLU A 472 65.94 -18.79 -21.49
C GLU A 472 66.56 -19.43 -22.77
N ALA A 473 65.76 -20.03 -23.62
CA ALA A 473 66.21 -20.55 -24.90
C ALA A 473 66.81 -19.47 -25.79
N HIS A 474 66.13 -18.34 -25.96
CA HIS A 474 66.63 -17.18 -26.72
C HIS A 474 67.90 -16.58 -26.09
N ALA A 475 67.99 -16.57 -24.75
CA ALA A 475 69.19 -16.10 -24.05
C ALA A 475 70.37 -17.07 -24.29
N GLN A 476 70.10 -18.38 -24.30
CA GLN A 476 71.13 -19.38 -24.61
C GLN A 476 71.58 -19.31 -26.06
N GLU A 477 70.68 -19.19 -27.01
CA GLU A 477 71.05 -18.95 -28.44
C GLU A 477 71.91 -17.69 -28.60
N SER A 478 71.51 -16.63 -27.96
CA SER A 478 72.28 -15.40 -27.95
C SER A 478 73.69 -15.55 -27.33
N ARG A 479 73.82 -16.31 -26.24
CA ARG A 479 75.10 -16.64 -25.62
C ARG A 479 75.97 -17.49 -26.53
N ILE A 480 75.41 -18.53 -27.20
CA ILE A 480 76.11 -19.35 -28.18
C ILE A 480 76.60 -18.47 -29.35
N ALA A 481 75.73 -17.64 -29.92
CA ALA A 481 76.11 -16.72 -31.01
C ALA A 481 77.23 -15.74 -30.61
N VAL A 482 77.18 -15.20 -29.38
CA VAL A 482 78.24 -14.38 -28.83
C VAL A 482 79.55 -15.14 -28.63
N ALA A 483 79.46 -16.38 -28.08
CA ALA A 483 80.62 -17.26 -27.88
C ALA A 483 81.26 -17.64 -29.22
N GLU A 484 80.47 -18.00 -30.24
CA GLU A 484 80.99 -18.25 -31.60
C GLU A 484 81.68 -17.00 -32.21
N LYS A 485 81.05 -15.84 -32.08
CA LYS A 485 81.66 -14.59 -32.56
C LYS A 485 82.98 -14.27 -31.81
N THR A 486 82.99 -14.47 -30.50
CA THR A 486 84.18 -14.27 -29.69
C THR A 486 85.28 -15.28 -30.04
N ALA A 487 84.93 -16.57 -30.21
CA ALA A 487 85.86 -17.61 -30.65
C ALA A 487 86.43 -17.32 -32.06
N ARG A 488 85.58 -16.84 -32.98
CA ARG A 488 86.03 -16.41 -34.31
C ARG A 488 86.95 -15.18 -34.23
N ALA A 489 86.64 -14.20 -33.41
CA ALA A 489 87.49 -13.02 -33.23
C ALA A 489 88.83 -13.37 -32.60
N ASN A 490 88.85 -14.25 -31.58
CA ASN A 490 90.09 -14.72 -30.95
C ASN A 490 90.94 -15.50 -31.95
N LYS A 491 90.36 -16.40 -32.74
CA LYS A 491 91.02 -17.15 -33.79
C LYS A 491 91.63 -16.22 -34.87
N GLN A 492 90.88 -15.15 -35.18
CA GLN A 492 91.35 -14.16 -36.14
C GLN A 492 92.51 -13.30 -35.57
N GLN A 493 92.48 -12.99 -34.26
CA GLN A 493 93.56 -12.36 -33.55
C GLN A 493 94.80 -13.24 -33.54
N ASP A 494 94.66 -14.56 -33.27
CA ASP A 494 95.78 -15.51 -33.28
C ASP A 494 96.36 -15.66 -34.67
N ILE A 495 95.54 -15.68 -35.75
CA ILE A 495 96.01 -15.69 -37.12
C ILE A 495 96.80 -14.38 -37.47
N ILE A 496 96.29 -13.24 -37.03
CA ILE A 496 96.96 -11.95 -37.25
C ILE A 496 98.21 -11.89 -36.46
N ALA A 497 98.25 -12.35 -35.20
CA ALA A 497 99.46 -12.42 -34.37
C ALA A 497 100.52 -13.35 -34.94
N ALA A 498 100.03 -14.54 -35.46
CA ALA A 498 100.94 -15.49 -36.16
C ALA A 498 101.51 -14.88 -37.47
N LYS A 499 100.70 -14.19 -38.27
CA LYS A 499 101.19 -13.48 -39.45
C LYS A 499 102.18 -12.39 -39.10
N LEU A 500 101.87 -11.58 -38.08
CA LEU A 500 102.74 -10.53 -37.63
C LEU A 500 104.05 -11.09 -37.11
N SER A 501 104.06 -12.27 -36.41
CA SER A 501 105.28 -12.92 -35.98
C SER A 501 106.12 -13.49 -37.12
N ILE A 502 105.48 -13.94 -38.19
CA ILE A 502 106.13 -14.38 -39.42
C ILE A 502 106.73 -13.18 -40.12
N ASP A 503 105.99 -12.10 -40.29
CA ASP A 503 106.49 -10.88 -40.90
C ASP A 503 107.69 -10.26 -40.12
N ILE A 504 107.59 -10.24 -38.80
CA ILE A 504 108.72 -9.81 -37.93
C ILE A 504 109.91 -10.76 -38.09
N ALA A 505 109.70 -12.10 -38.16
CA ALA A 505 110.76 -13.05 -38.37
C ALA A 505 111.41 -12.89 -39.80
N GLU A 506 110.63 -12.62 -40.77
CA GLU A 506 111.09 -12.35 -42.11
C GLU A 506 111.90 -11.05 -42.18
N ASP A 507 111.41 -9.98 -41.56
CA ASP A 507 112.12 -8.68 -41.52
C ASP A 507 113.36 -8.76 -40.61
N THR A 508 113.40 -9.50 -39.54
CA THR A 508 114.59 -9.78 -38.72
C THR A 508 115.57 -10.62 -39.53
N ALA A 509 115.15 -11.63 -40.28
CA ALA A 509 116.00 -12.37 -41.16
C ALA A 509 116.64 -11.51 -42.25
N LYS A 510 115.85 -10.60 -42.88
CA LYS A 510 116.32 -9.61 -43.84
C LYS A 510 117.30 -8.59 -43.26
N ALA A 511 117.05 -8.14 -42.02
CA ALA A 511 117.96 -7.28 -41.32
C ALA A 511 119.29 -7.96 -41.00
N VAL A 512 119.28 -9.22 -40.54
CA VAL A 512 120.48 -10.03 -40.30
C VAL A 512 121.24 -10.31 -41.60
N ILE A 513 120.55 -10.56 -42.66
CA ILE A 513 121.24 -10.69 -44.00
C ILE A 513 121.84 -9.38 -44.40
N LYS A 514 121.18 -8.24 -44.29
CA LYS A 514 121.73 -6.92 -44.56
C LYS A 514 122.94 -6.56 -43.65
N GLU A 515 122.87 -6.93 -42.36
CA GLU A 515 123.91 -6.74 -41.43
C GLU A 515 125.15 -7.64 -41.77
N ALA A 516 124.89 -8.89 -42.13
CA ALA A 516 125.91 -9.82 -42.62
C ALA A 516 126.59 -9.31 -43.95
N GLU A 517 125.78 -8.76 -44.84
CA GLU A 517 126.31 -8.11 -46.10
C GLU A 517 127.12 -6.84 -45.77
N GLY A 518 126.63 -6.02 -44.82
CA GLY A 518 127.40 -4.84 -44.32
C GLY A 518 128.74 -5.19 -43.69
N VAL A 519 128.75 -6.25 -42.87
CA VAL A 519 129.99 -6.77 -42.25
C VAL A 519 130.91 -7.36 -43.34
N ARG A 520 130.35 -8.01 -44.35
CA ARG A 520 131.11 -8.54 -45.47
C ARG A 520 131.73 -7.42 -46.34
N GLU A 521 131.00 -6.33 -46.54
CA GLU A 521 131.48 -5.17 -47.24
C GLU A 521 132.50 -4.37 -46.44
N SER A 522 132.30 -4.21 -45.14
CA SER A 522 133.29 -3.57 -44.21
C SER A 522 134.54 -4.40 -44.11
N THR A 523 134.51 -5.73 -44.09
CA THR A 523 135.70 -6.60 -44.15
C THR A 523 136.42 -6.55 -45.49
N LYS A 524 135.71 -6.35 -46.61
CA LYS A 524 136.30 -6.11 -47.94
C LYS A 524 137.02 -4.79 -47.95
N ILE A 525 136.41 -3.74 -47.36
CA ILE A 525 137.03 -2.42 -47.27
C ILE A 525 138.25 -2.44 -46.36
N SER A 526 138.19 -3.12 -45.24
CA SER A 526 139.31 -3.29 -44.33
C SER A 526 140.48 -4.07 -44.92
N ARG A 527 140.23 -5.10 -45.76
CA ARG A 527 141.24 -5.83 -46.52
C ARG A 527 141.83 -5.00 -47.64
N ARG A 528 141.14 -4.05 -48.21
CA ARG A 528 141.66 -3.12 -49.25
C ARG A 528 142.55 -2.03 -48.68
N CYS A 529 142.31 -1.59 -47.44
CA CYS A 529 143.11 -0.61 -46.73
C CYS A 529 144.42 -1.23 -46.18
N SER A 530 144.52 -2.56 -45.99
CA SER A 530 145.77 -3.21 -45.48
C SER A 530 146.76 -3.58 -46.54
N ILE A 531 146.34 -3.43 -47.86
CA ILE A 531 147.25 -3.71 -48.97
C ILE A 531 147.90 -2.39 -49.50
N LEU A 532 147.44 -1.24 -49.04
CA LEU A 532 147.99 0.09 -49.46
C LEU A 532 148.92 0.70 -48.35
N ARG A 533 149.46 -0.18 -47.44
CA ARG A 533 150.48 0.25 -46.44
C ARG A 533 151.66 -0.72 -46.40
N LYS A 534 152.09 -1.12 -47.64
CA LYS A 534 153.45 -1.65 -47.82
C LYS A 534 153.89 -1.24 -49.19
N ASP A 535 154.32 -0.11 -49.23
CA ASP A 535 155.49 0.44 -49.91
C ASP A 535 155.78 1.82 -49.36
#